data_2a8a31ab329af312091e4b0fa64acf6b
#
_entry.id   2a8a31ab329af312091e4b0fa64acf6b
#
_cell.length_a   1.000
_cell.length_b   1.000
_cell.length_c   1.000
_cell.angle_alpha   90.00
_cell.angle_beta   90.00
_cell.angle_gamma   90.00
#
_symmetry.space_group_name_H-M   'P 1'
#
loop_
_entity.id
_entity.type
_entity.pdbx_description
1 polymer ?
#
loop_
_entity_poly.entity_id
_entity_poly.type
_entity_poly.pdbx_seq_one_letter_code
_entity_poly.pdbx_strand_id
1 'polypeptide(L)'
;MIPYGRQDISQANIDAVVEVLRSDFLTQGPTVPRFEQAVAEYCGVQHGVAANSATSALHIACLALDIGPGDWLWTSPNTFVASANAALYCGAKVDFVDIDPRTCNMSMEGLKEKLIQAEKEGRLPKIVMPVHFAGQPCDMSSIHALSQEYGFKILEDASHAIGATYDDIKVGSCSHSHITVFSFHPVKIITTGEGGMAMTNNDELANRLHRLRTHGITNDRELMQPRPENEIWNYQQIELGFNYRMTDIQAALGLSQMQRLDEFVSARHKIAKRYDADLGSLPMITPHQSPFTYSSYHLYPIRVSEAESGKTQRQVYDALWQNGVAANLHYIPIHRQPYYESLGFKAGDFPEAERFHQEVISIPMYPTLDPQQQTAVIATLTKVLS
;
A
#
# COMPACT_ATOMS: atom_id res chain seq x y z
N MET A 1 1.30 -5.12 -27.17
CA MET A 1 2.14 -5.27 -25.95
C MET A 1 1.20 -5.59 -24.79
N ILE A 2 1.53 -6.62 -23.99
CA ILE A 2 0.77 -7.05 -22.80
C ILE A 2 1.29 -6.21 -21.63
N PRO A 3 0.48 -5.34 -20.98
CA PRO A 3 0.95 -4.51 -19.87
C PRO A 3 1.15 -5.35 -18.60
N TYR A 4 2.03 -4.90 -17.67
CA TYR A 4 2.23 -5.59 -16.38
C TYR A 4 1.01 -5.44 -15.44
N GLY A 5 0.25 -4.36 -15.61
CA GLY A 5 -0.95 -4.05 -14.84
C GLY A 5 -1.90 -3.16 -15.65
N ARG A 6 -3.20 -3.32 -15.42
CA ARG A 6 -4.25 -2.55 -16.09
C ARG A 6 -5.48 -2.47 -15.21
N GLN A 7 -6.08 -1.28 -15.14
CA GLN A 7 -7.41 -1.09 -14.55
C GLN A 7 -8.48 -1.71 -15.46
N ASP A 8 -9.59 -2.14 -14.85
CA ASP A 8 -10.79 -2.57 -15.54
C ASP A 8 -11.94 -1.60 -15.25
N ILE A 9 -12.38 -0.85 -16.26
CA ILE A 9 -13.44 0.14 -16.17
C ILE A 9 -14.66 -0.37 -16.95
N SER A 10 -15.73 -0.68 -16.22
CA SER A 10 -17.01 -1.12 -16.79
C SER A 10 -17.91 0.08 -17.13
N GLN A 11 -18.99 -0.17 -17.90
CA GLN A 11 -19.98 0.86 -18.17
C GLN A 11 -20.63 1.37 -16.87
N ALA A 12 -20.87 0.51 -15.87
CA ALA A 12 -21.39 0.92 -14.57
C ALA A 12 -20.47 1.92 -13.83
N ASN A 13 -19.16 1.77 -13.99
CA ASN A 13 -18.20 2.74 -13.42
C ASN A 13 -18.30 4.11 -14.12
N ILE A 14 -18.46 4.11 -15.44
CA ILE A 14 -18.64 5.32 -16.24
C ILE A 14 -19.94 6.01 -15.85
N ASP A 15 -21.03 5.26 -15.75
CA ASP A 15 -22.36 5.78 -15.41
C ASP A 15 -22.38 6.40 -14.01
N ALA A 16 -21.73 5.76 -13.02
CA ALA A 16 -21.60 6.29 -11.66
C ALA A 16 -20.89 7.65 -11.63
N VAL A 17 -19.82 7.80 -12.41
CA VAL A 17 -19.09 9.09 -12.53
C VAL A 17 -19.95 10.13 -13.23
N VAL A 18 -20.63 9.76 -14.31
CA VAL A 18 -21.54 10.67 -15.05
C VAL A 18 -22.71 11.15 -14.17
N GLU A 19 -23.22 10.29 -13.29
CA GLU A 19 -24.27 10.66 -12.31
C GLU A 19 -23.77 11.78 -11.38
N VAL A 20 -22.58 11.65 -10.82
CA VAL A 20 -21.96 12.70 -9.99
C VAL A 20 -21.70 13.98 -10.79
N LEU A 21 -21.22 13.88 -12.02
CA LEU A 21 -21.01 15.06 -12.89
C LEU A 21 -22.32 15.83 -13.21
N ARG A 22 -23.49 15.19 -13.09
CA ARG A 22 -24.82 15.79 -13.26
C ARG A 22 -25.47 16.24 -11.96
N SER A 23 -24.84 15.89 -10.80
CA SER A 23 -25.37 16.25 -9.48
C SER A 23 -24.93 17.65 -9.06
N ASP A 24 -25.45 18.12 -7.92
CA ASP A 24 -25.10 19.42 -7.34
C ASP A 24 -23.71 19.43 -6.70
N PHE A 25 -23.09 18.25 -6.46
CA PHE A 25 -21.81 18.12 -5.72
C PHE A 25 -20.75 17.38 -6.52
N LEU A 26 -19.67 18.06 -6.86
CA LEU A 26 -18.47 17.44 -7.45
C LEU A 26 -17.39 17.13 -6.38
N THR A 27 -17.53 17.76 -5.22
CA THR A 27 -16.65 17.59 -4.05
C THR A 27 -17.44 17.91 -2.78
N GLN A 28 -17.05 17.32 -1.65
CA GLN A 28 -17.67 17.51 -0.34
C GLN A 28 -19.19 17.22 -0.30
N GLY A 29 -19.64 16.39 -1.22
CA GLY A 29 -21.00 15.87 -1.28
C GLY A 29 -21.12 14.49 -0.60
N PRO A 30 -22.24 13.78 -0.83
CA PRO A 30 -22.54 12.53 -0.14
C PRO A 30 -21.77 11.31 -0.65
N THR A 31 -21.06 11.40 -1.79
CA THR A 31 -20.45 10.22 -2.41
C THR A 31 -19.16 9.80 -1.69
N VAL A 32 -18.36 10.76 -1.22
CA VAL A 32 -17.15 10.45 -0.42
C VAL A 32 -17.51 9.69 0.86
N PRO A 33 -18.45 10.16 1.73
CA PRO A 33 -18.86 9.40 2.91
C PRO A 33 -19.39 7.99 2.58
N ARG A 34 -20.14 7.83 1.49
CA ARG A 34 -20.63 6.51 1.05
C ARG A 34 -19.50 5.57 0.64
N PHE A 35 -18.46 6.09 -0.01
CA PHE A 35 -17.28 5.30 -0.37
C PHE A 35 -16.47 4.92 0.88
N GLU A 36 -16.26 5.87 1.82
CA GLU A 36 -15.62 5.61 3.11
C GLU A 36 -16.34 4.49 3.87
N GLN A 37 -17.67 4.57 3.95
CA GLN A 37 -18.49 3.56 4.61
C GLN A 37 -18.39 2.19 3.90
N ALA A 38 -18.47 2.14 2.58
CA ALA A 38 -18.39 0.88 1.83
C ALA A 38 -17.05 0.16 2.04
N VAL A 39 -15.94 0.89 2.10
CA VAL A 39 -14.62 0.29 2.39
C VAL A 39 -14.54 -0.13 3.87
N ALA A 40 -15.05 0.68 4.79
CA ALA A 40 -15.06 0.35 6.22
C ALA A 40 -15.89 -0.91 6.51
N GLU A 41 -17.09 -1.02 5.95
CA GLU A 41 -17.94 -2.21 6.06
C GLU A 41 -17.26 -3.46 5.47
N TYR A 42 -16.63 -3.34 4.31
CA TYR A 42 -15.90 -4.44 3.68
C TYR A 42 -14.74 -4.95 4.54
N CYS A 43 -14.02 -4.06 5.19
CA CYS A 43 -12.88 -4.41 6.05
C CYS A 43 -13.29 -4.81 7.48
N GLY A 44 -14.53 -4.51 7.90
CA GLY A 44 -14.97 -4.72 9.28
C GLY A 44 -14.33 -3.76 10.27
N VAL A 45 -14.13 -2.50 9.90
CA VAL A 45 -13.52 -1.42 10.69
C VAL A 45 -14.51 -0.28 10.88
N GLN A 46 -14.35 0.52 11.95
CA GLN A 46 -15.31 1.58 12.28
C GLN A 46 -15.23 2.78 11.33
N HIS A 47 -14.03 3.20 10.94
CA HIS A 47 -13.82 4.44 10.19
C HIS A 47 -12.93 4.23 8.96
N GLY A 48 -13.36 4.84 7.85
CA GLY A 48 -12.56 5.09 6.67
C GLY A 48 -12.46 6.59 6.42
N VAL A 49 -11.27 7.12 6.18
CA VAL A 49 -11.04 8.54 5.87
C VAL A 49 -10.33 8.64 4.53
N ALA A 50 -11.10 9.00 3.49
CA ALA A 50 -10.60 9.10 2.13
C ALA A 50 -9.72 10.34 1.93
N ALA A 51 -8.65 10.19 1.16
CA ALA A 51 -7.75 11.26 0.75
C ALA A 51 -7.52 11.23 -0.78
N ASN A 52 -7.01 12.32 -1.32
CA ASN A 52 -6.76 12.44 -2.77
C ASN A 52 -5.63 11.54 -3.30
N SER A 53 -4.84 10.93 -2.42
CA SER A 53 -3.84 9.89 -2.74
C SER A 53 -3.46 9.08 -1.50
N ALA A 54 -2.89 7.89 -1.69
CA ALA A 54 -2.31 7.13 -0.58
C ALA A 54 -1.13 7.87 0.09
N THR A 55 -0.35 8.61 -0.67
CA THR A 55 0.73 9.45 -0.12
C THR A 55 0.18 10.47 0.88
N SER A 56 -0.92 11.14 0.53
CA SER A 56 -1.61 12.08 1.42
C SER A 56 -2.18 11.36 2.65
N ALA A 57 -2.77 10.17 2.46
CA ALA A 57 -3.30 9.36 3.56
C ALA A 57 -2.20 8.91 4.53
N LEU A 58 -1.05 8.45 4.02
CA LEU A 58 0.13 8.09 4.84
C LEU A 58 0.68 9.30 5.60
N HIS A 59 0.76 10.47 4.95
CA HIS A 59 1.23 11.69 5.59
C HIS A 59 0.34 12.10 6.76
N ILE A 60 -0.98 12.22 6.55
CA ILE A 60 -1.88 12.59 7.64
C ILE A 60 -2.03 11.49 8.70
N ALA A 61 -1.83 10.21 8.35
CA ALA A 61 -1.76 9.11 9.31
C ALA A 61 -0.53 9.24 10.22
N CYS A 62 0.63 9.57 9.66
CA CYS A 62 1.83 9.87 10.43
C CYS A 62 1.59 11.04 11.40
N LEU A 63 0.99 12.14 10.94
CA LEU A 63 0.65 13.28 11.81
C LEU A 63 -0.38 12.90 12.87
N ALA A 64 -1.40 12.10 12.53
CA ALA A 64 -2.42 11.65 13.47
C ALA A 64 -1.84 10.75 14.58
N LEU A 65 -0.75 10.06 14.31
CA LEU A 65 0.04 9.27 15.27
C LEU A 65 1.12 10.10 15.98
N ASP A 66 1.08 11.43 15.86
CA ASP A 66 1.97 12.39 16.52
C ASP A 66 3.46 12.29 16.16
N ILE A 67 3.81 11.72 15.02
CA ILE A 67 5.21 11.70 14.60
C ILE A 67 5.68 13.09 14.18
N GLY A 68 6.90 13.48 14.57
CA GLY A 68 7.46 14.79 14.28
C GLY A 68 8.98 14.83 14.42
N PRO A 69 9.57 16.05 14.48
CA PRO A 69 11.01 16.22 14.62
C PRO A 69 11.59 15.49 15.84
N GLY A 70 12.63 14.70 15.61
CA GLY A 70 13.28 13.88 16.64
C GLY A 70 12.80 12.43 16.68
N ASP A 71 11.60 12.14 16.20
CA ASP A 71 11.04 10.79 16.14
C ASP A 71 11.58 9.98 14.96
N TRP A 72 11.41 8.65 15.04
CA TRP A 72 11.78 7.71 13.99
C TRP A 72 10.54 6.95 13.47
N LEU A 73 10.48 6.77 12.15
CA LEU A 73 9.62 5.78 11.51
C LEU A 73 10.51 4.71 10.88
N TRP A 74 10.19 3.43 11.13
CA TRP A 74 10.85 2.32 10.46
C TRP A 74 9.88 1.64 9.49
N THR A 75 10.37 1.36 8.27
CA THR A 75 9.63 0.64 7.24
C THR A 75 10.52 -0.35 6.50
N SER A 76 9.99 -1.05 5.49
CA SER A 76 10.79 -1.91 4.63
C SER A 76 11.52 -1.08 3.56
N PRO A 77 12.76 -1.40 3.16
CA PRO A 77 13.41 -0.77 2.03
C PRO A 77 12.78 -1.18 0.68
N ASN A 78 12.08 -2.33 0.63
CA ASN A 78 11.38 -2.85 -0.54
C ASN A 78 9.95 -2.33 -0.61
N THR A 79 9.78 -1.05 -0.92
CA THR A 79 8.49 -0.38 -1.08
C THR A 79 8.61 0.83 -2.00
N PHE A 80 7.46 1.44 -2.34
CA PHE A 80 7.44 2.73 -3.00
C PHE A 80 7.89 3.85 -2.04
N VAL A 81 8.55 4.86 -2.56
CA VAL A 81 9.14 5.96 -1.74
C VAL A 81 8.14 6.67 -0.83
N ALA A 82 6.83 6.63 -1.14
CA ALA A 82 5.80 7.30 -0.36
C ALA A 82 5.75 6.82 1.11
N SER A 83 6.00 5.52 1.37
CA SER A 83 6.00 4.96 2.71
C SER A 83 7.05 5.65 3.61
N ALA A 84 8.26 5.83 3.11
CA ALA A 84 9.34 6.49 3.85
C ALA A 84 9.21 8.03 3.84
N ASN A 85 8.78 8.61 2.70
CA ASN A 85 8.57 10.05 2.56
C ASN A 85 7.55 10.59 3.57
N ALA A 86 6.54 9.80 3.95
CA ALA A 86 5.51 10.21 4.90
C ALA A 86 6.09 10.68 6.25
N ALA A 87 7.14 10.02 6.75
CA ALA A 87 7.85 10.45 7.95
C ALA A 87 8.63 11.75 7.73
N LEU A 88 9.31 11.86 6.59
CA LEU A 88 10.12 13.03 6.25
C LEU A 88 9.25 14.29 6.08
N TYR A 89 8.04 14.16 5.53
CA TYR A 89 7.08 15.28 5.46
C TYR A 89 6.67 15.80 6.84
N CYS A 90 6.70 14.95 7.87
CA CYS A 90 6.46 15.33 9.26
C CYS A 90 7.71 15.89 9.98
N GLY A 91 8.86 16.00 9.29
CA GLY A 91 10.14 16.37 9.90
C GLY A 91 10.79 15.29 10.75
N ALA A 92 10.25 14.08 10.73
CA ALA A 92 10.80 12.93 11.43
C ALA A 92 11.95 12.29 10.64
N LYS A 93 12.63 11.35 11.28
CA LYS A 93 13.68 10.53 10.67
C LYS A 93 13.08 9.21 10.20
N VAL A 94 13.70 8.62 9.17
CA VAL A 94 13.33 7.31 8.66
C VAL A 94 14.50 6.34 8.80
N ASP A 95 14.17 5.07 9.07
CA ASP A 95 15.12 3.96 9.00
C ASP A 95 14.39 2.72 8.46
N PHE A 96 15.13 1.69 8.11
CA PHE A 96 14.56 0.51 7.46
C PHE A 96 14.86 -0.77 8.24
N VAL A 97 13.99 -1.74 8.06
CA VAL A 97 14.18 -3.14 8.46
C VAL A 97 14.23 -3.97 7.19
N ASP A 98 15.27 -4.78 7.02
CA ASP A 98 15.43 -5.60 5.82
C ASP A 98 14.28 -6.61 5.66
N ILE A 99 14.15 -7.21 4.49
CA ILE A 99 13.08 -8.12 4.15
C ILE A 99 13.40 -9.58 4.53
N ASP A 100 12.37 -10.37 4.78
CA ASP A 100 12.46 -11.82 4.73
C ASP A 100 12.57 -12.25 3.25
N PRO A 101 13.62 -13.01 2.88
CA PRO A 101 13.88 -13.35 1.47
C PRO A 101 12.82 -14.26 0.84
N ARG A 102 11.94 -14.90 1.62
CA ARG A 102 10.86 -15.74 1.08
C ARG A 102 9.60 -14.93 0.82
N THR A 103 9.17 -14.11 1.79
CA THR A 103 7.93 -13.35 1.70
C THR A 103 8.12 -11.99 1.04
N CYS A 104 9.35 -11.46 1.00
CA CYS A 104 9.71 -10.11 0.55
C CYS A 104 9.08 -8.99 1.38
N ASN A 105 8.44 -9.33 2.50
CA ASN A 105 7.93 -8.44 3.52
C ASN A 105 8.98 -8.18 4.61
N MET A 106 8.71 -7.26 5.52
CA MET A 106 9.59 -6.93 6.65
C MET A 106 10.00 -8.19 7.42
N SER A 107 11.30 -8.38 7.66
CA SER A 107 11.83 -9.50 8.44
C SER A 107 11.49 -9.33 9.92
N MET A 108 10.84 -10.32 10.51
CA MET A 108 10.53 -10.31 11.95
C MET A 108 11.78 -10.49 12.80
N GLU A 109 12.72 -11.31 12.35
CA GLU A 109 14.02 -11.46 13.01
C GLU A 109 14.79 -10.14 12.97
N GLY A 110 14.91 -9.52 11.79
CA GLY A 110 15.57 -8.23 11.63
C GLY A 110 14.90 -7.10 12.43
N LEU A 111 13.55 -7.08 12.49
CA LEU A 111 12.83 -6.11 13.32
C LEU A 111 13.16 -6.28 14.81
N LYS A 112 13.12 -7.52 15.31
CA LYS A 112 13.41 -7.82 16.72
C LYS A 112 14.84 -7.44 17.10
N GLU A 113 15.83 -7.85 16.31
CA GLU A 113 17.23 -7.51 16.55
C GLU A 113 17.47 -6.00 16.58
N LYS A 114 16.87 -5.29 15.63
CA LYS A 114 16.97 -3.84 15.52
C LYS A 114 16.31 -3.12 16.71
N LEU A 115 15.17 -3.61 17.19
CA LEU A 115 14.50 -3.07 18.39
C LEU A 115 15.36 -3.24 19.65
N ILE A 116 15.93 -4.43 19.87
CA ILE A 116 16.84 -4.71 20.99
C ILE A 116 18.04 -3.74 20.99
N GLN A 117 18.61 -3.47 19.83
CA GLN A 117 19.73 -2.54 19.72
C GLN A 117 19.30 -1.08 19.94
N ALA A 118 18.17 -0.67 19.34
CA ALA A 118 17.63 0.67 19.45
C ALA A 118 17.19 1.03 20.88
N GLU A 119 16.68 0.06 21.64
CA GLU A 119 16.35 0.25 23.04
C GLU A 119 17.58 0.63 23.87
N LYS A 120 18.70 -0.08 23.68
CA LYS A 120 19.98 0.23 24.36
C LYS A 120 20.51 1.62 24.00
N GLU A 121 20.21 2.07 22.79
CA GLU A 121 20.67 3.37 22.27
C GLU A 121 19.67 4.51 22.53
N GLY A 122 18.51 4.23 23.11
CA GLY A 122 17.45 5.22 23.39
C GLY A 122 16.84 5.83 22.12
N ARG A 123 16.75 5.05 21.02
CA ARG A 123 16.22 5.51 19.72
C ARG A 123 15.22 4.55 19.10
N LEU A 124 14.32 4.03 19.95
CA LEU A 124 13.19 3.23 19.49
C LEU A 124 12.33 4.00 18.46
N PRO A 125 11.72 3.32 17.50
CA PRO A 125 10.82 3.97 16.56
C PRO A 125 9.54 4.40 17.26
N LYS A 126 8.97 5.51 16.84
CA LYS A 126 7.62 5.90 17.22
C LYS A 126 6.57 5.16 16.39
N ILE A 127 6.89 4.91 15.12
CA ILE A 127 6.04 4.17 14.19
C ILE A 127 6.88 3.08 13.51
N VAL A 128 6.32 1.85 13.46
CA VAL A 128 6.73 0.81 12.51
C VAL A 128 5.65 0.71 11.44
N MET A 129 6.08 0.82 10.16
CA MET A 129 5.19 0.77 9.01
C MET A 129 5.48 -0.48 8.18
N PRO A 130 4.83 -1.63 8.47
CA PRO A 130 4.88 -2.79 7.59
C PRO A 130 4.22 -2.46 6.25
N VAL A 131 4.80 -3.00 5.16
CA VAL A 131 4.27 -2.86 3.81
C VAL A 131 3.83 -4.24 3.33
N HIS A 132 2.59 -4.40 2.96
CA HIS A 132 2.04 -5.66 2.44
C HIS A 132 2.42 -5.85 0.98
N PHE A 133 3.68 -6.19 0.74
CA PHE A 133 4.27 -6.24 -0.60
C PHE A 133 3.51 -7.20 -1.53
N ALA A 134 3.28 -6.79 -2.77
CA ALA A 134 2.59 -7.54 -3.82
C ALA A 134 1.15 -7.99 -3.46
N GLY A 135 0.63 -7.59 -2.30
CA GLY A 135 -0.69 -7.95 -1.80
C GLY A 135 -0.68 -9.06 -0.75
N GLN A 136 0.49 -9.57 -0.37
CA GLN A 136 0.62 -10.51 0.74
C GLN A 136 0.78 -9.78 2.06
N PRO A 137 -0.11 -9.99 3.06
CA PRO A 137 0.05 -9.42 4.39
C PRO A 137 1.38 -9.81 5.06
N CYS A 138 1.95 -8.87 5.84
CA CYS A 138 3.03 -9.14 6.76
C CYS A 138 2.56 -10.04 7.91
N ASP A 139 3.49 -10.55 8.72
CA ASP A 139 3.17 -11.24 9.98
C ASP A 139 2.73 -10.22 11.04
N MET A 140 1.46 -9.83 10.96
CA MET A 140 0.90 -8.75 11.75
C MET A 140 0.79 -9.09 13.24
N SER A 141 0.59 -10.36 13.59
CA SER A 141 0.51 -10.77 14.99
C SER A 141 1.86 -10.65 15.68
N SER A 142 2.96 -11.00 15.02
CA SER A 142 4.32 -10.82 15.53
C SER A 142 4.69 -9.34 15.65
N ILE A 143 4.34 -8.50 14.66
CA ILE A 143 4.56 -7.05 14.73
C ILE A 143 3.76 -6.44 15.87
N HIS A 144 2.51 -6.87 16.07
CA HIS A 144 1.66 -6.40 17.16
C HIS A 144 2.25 -6.76 18.52
N ALA A 145 2.72 -7.99 18.70
CA ALA A 145 3.36 -8.42 19.96
C ALA A 145 4.59 -7.55 20.28
N LEU A 146 5.46 -7.29 19.30
CA LEU A 146 6.61 -6.38 19.46
C LEU A 146 6.16 -4.95 19.76
N SER A 147 5.07 -4.47 19.17
CA SER A 147 4.51 -3.15 19.48
C SER A 147 4.08 -3.03 20.95
N GLN A 148 3.47 -4.09 21.52
CA GLN A 148 3.12 -4.09 22.93
C GLN A 148 4.35 -4.12 23.85
N GLU A 149 5.43 -4.76 23.43
CA GLU A 149 6.69 -4.86 24.19
C GLU A 149 7.48 -3.56 24.17
N TYR A 150 7.63 -2.92 22.99
CA TYR A 150 8.51 -1.76 22.77
C TYR A 150 7.79 -0.41 22.68
N GLY A 151 6.46 -0.41 22.67
CA GLY A 151 5.64 0.80 22.74
C GLY A 151 5.50 1.61 21.46
N PHE A 152 5.90 1.10 20.30
CA PHE A 152 5.73 1.78 19.02
C PHE A 152 4.29 1.67 18.48
N LYS A 153 3.89 2.60 17.61
CA LYS A 153 2.62 2.53 16.88
C LYS A 153 2.78 1.78 15.56
N ILE A 154 1.72 1.10 15.12
CA ILE A 154 1.70 0.38 13.84
C ILE A 154 0.84 1.16 12.84
N LEU A 155 1.44 1.50 11.69
CA LEU A 155 0.78 2.07 10.52
C LEU A 155 1.01 1.13 9.34
N GLU A 156 -0.05 0.42 8.89
CA GLU A 156 0.07 -0.48 7.75
C GLU A 156 0.04 0.30 6.43
N ASP A 157 1.07 0.14 5.60
CA ASP A 157 0.97 0.50 4.18
C ASP A 157 0.40 -0.71 3.41
N ALA A 158 -0.91 -0.71 3.26
CA ALA A 158 -1.68 -1.73 2.56
C ALA A 158 -2.01 -1.31 1.12
N SER A 159 -1.20 -0.43 0.50
CA SER A 159 -1.41 0.07 -0.87
C SER A 159 -1.53 -1.04 -1.92
N HIS A 160 -1.10 -2.26 -1.61
CA HIS A 160 -1.20 -3.44 -2.49
C HIS A 160 -2.25 -4.46 -2.01
N ALA A 161 -2.90 -4.27 -0.85
CA ALA A 161 -3.49 -5.39 -0.12
C ALA A 161 -5.00 -5.27 0.17
N ILE A 162 -5.73 -4.34 -0.46
CA ILE A 162 -7.19 -4.35 -0.34
C ILE A 162 -7.74 -5.67 -0.90
N GLY A 163 -8.63 -6.33 -0.16
CA GLY A 163 -9.17 -7.66 -0.48
C GLY A 163 -8.35 -8.84 0.02
N ALA A 164 -7.15 -8.60 0.60
CA ALA A 164 -6.35 -9.62 1.28
C ALA A 164 -6.88 -9.93 2.68
N THR A 165 -6.50 -11.11 3.21
CA THR A 165 -6.75 -11.48 4.63
C THR A 165 -5.50 -12.00 5.30
N TYR A 166 -5.43 -11.82 6.62
CA TYR A 166 -4.46 -12.40 7.54
C TYR A 166 -5.24 -13.11 8.66
N ASP A 167 -5.03 -14.42 8.87
CA ASP A 167 -5.83 -15.24 9.79
C ASP A 167 -7.35 -15.06 9.58
N ASP A 168 -7.79 -15.11 8.32
CA ASP A 168 -9.18 -14.87 7.87
C ASP A 168 -9.76 -13.47 8.16
N ILE A 169 -8.98 -12.59 8.78
CA ILE A 169 -9.37 -11.20 9.04
C ILE A 169 -8.95 -10.33 7.87
N LYS A 170 -9.84 -9.48 7.38
CA LYS A 170 -9.55 -8.55 6.27
C LYS A 170 -8.42 -7.58 6.63
N VAL A 171 -7.46 -7.39 5.73
CA VAL A 171 -6.54 -6.26 5.79
C VAL A 171 -7.38 -4.97 5.76
N GLY A 172 -7.03 -4.01 6.60
CA GLY A 172 -7.82 -2.79 6.82
C GLY A 172 -8.75 -2.85 8.02
N SER A 173 -8.94 -4.02 8.65
CA SER A 173 -9.72 -4.16 9.90
C SER A 173 -9.08 -3.45 11.09
N CYS A 174 -7.79 -3.11 11.00
CA CYS A 174 -6.99 -2.55 12.09
C CYS A 174 -7.00 -3.42 13.37
N SER A 175 -7.11 -4.76 13.22
CA SER A 175 -7.09 -5.68 14.38
C SER A 175 -5.71 -5.75 15.04
N HIS A 176 -4.65 -5.47 14.30
CA HIS A 176 -3.27 -5.49 14.78
C HIS A 176 -2.53 -4.16 14.60
N SER A 177 -3.23 -3.10 14.17
CA SER A 177 -2.63 -1.81 13.87
C SER A 177 -3.47 -0.65 14.38
N HIS A 178 -2.90 0.55 14.38
CA HIS A 178 -3.61 1.78 14.75
C HIS A 178 -4.30 2.38 13.52
N ILE A 179 -3.63 2.33 12.37
CA ILE A 179 -4.14 2.83 11.09
C ILE A 179 -3.65 1.90 9.98
N THR A 180 -4.51 1.61 9.00
CA THR A 180 -4.16 0.94 7.74
C THR A 180 -4.45 1.89 6.58
N VAL A 181 -3.53 2.01 5.62
CA VAL A 181 -3.70 2.89 4.45
C VAL A 181 -3.79 2.09 3.16
N PHE A 182 -4.85 2.34 2.39
CA PHE A 182 -5.04 1.82 1.04
C PHE A 182 -4.72 2.85 -0.05
N SER A 183 -4.36 2.36 -1.22
CA SER A 183 -4.16 3.13 -2.45
C SER A 183 -5.18 2.75 -3.52
N PHE A 184 -5.71 3.75 -4.21
CA PHE A 184 -6.63 3.60 -5.34
C PHE A 184 -6.06 4.19 -6.64
N HIS A 185 -4.73 4.21 -6.78
CA HIS A 185 -4.05 4.55 -8.03
C HIS A 185 -4.46 3.55 -9.14
N PRO A 186 -4.47 3.90 -10.44
CA PRO A 186 -5.00 3.06 -11.54
C PRO A 186 -4.49 1.64 -11.61
N VAL A 187 -3.25 1.38 -11.21
CA VAL A 187 -2.66 0.02 -11.25
C VAL A 187 -3.10 -0.87 -10.07
N LYS A 188 -3.79 -0.31 -9.04
CA LYS A 188 -4.18 -1.06 -7.84
C LYS A 188 -5.37 -2.00 -8.11
N ILE A 189 -5.79 -2.75 -7.09
CA ILE A 189 -6.86 -3.75 -7.20
C ILE A 189 -8.17 -3.10 -7.65
N ILE A 190 -8.50 -1.95 -7.05
CA ILE A 190 -9.56 -1.03 -7.47
C ILE A 190 -8.98 0.37 -7.62
N THR A 191 -9.66 1.24 -8.36
CA THR A 191 -9.16 2.58 -8.63
C THR A 191 -10.21 3.67 -8.47
N THR A 192 -9.73 4.87 -8.10
CA THR A 192 -10.48 6.14 -8.15
C THR A 192 -9.84 7.14 -9.15
N GLY A 193 -8.93 6.65 -10.03
CA GLY A 193 -8.03 7.49 -10.81
C GLY A 193 -6.82 7.91 -9.98
N GLU A 194 -6.99 8.70 -8.98
CA GLU A 194 -6.08 8.94 -7.85
C GLU A 194 -6.89 8.88 -6.56
N GLY A 195 -6.31 8.33 -5.49
CA GLY A 195 -6.96 8.26 -4.19
C GLY A 195 -6.23 7.37 -3.19
N GLY A 196 -6.59 7.53 -1.94
CA GLY A 196 -6.19 6.69 -0.83
C GLY A 196 -7.22 6.73 0.29
N MET A 197 -7.09 5.86 1.26
CA MET A 197 -7.97 5.84 2.43
C MET A 197 -7.22 5.35 3.66
N ALA A 198 -7.34 6.06 4.77
CA ALA A 198 -6.87 5.63 6.08
C ALA A 198 -8.02 5.00 6.86
N MET A 199 -7.81 3.77 7.34
CA MET A 199 -8.77 2.99 8.13
C MET A 199 -8.35 2.99 9.59
N THR A 200 -9.30 3.09 10.53
CA THR A 200 -9.02 2.99 11.97
C THR A 200 -10.26 2.60 12.77
N ASN A 201 -10.07 1.99 13.95
CA ASN A 201 -11.13 1.75 14.94
C ASN A 201 -11.16 2.80 16.06
N ASN A 202 -10.32 3.83 15.96
CA ASN A 202 -10.20 4.85 17.00
C ASN A 202 -10.85 6.16 16.54
N ASP A 203 -11.91 6.61 17.27
CA ASP A 203 -12.67 7.81 16.96
C ASP A 203 -11.80 9.09 16.96
N GLU A 204 -10.84 9.19 17.89
CA GLU A 204 -9.95 10.35 17.99
C GLU A 204 -9.02 10.44 16.78
N LEU A 205 -8.42 9.30 16.36
CA LEU A 205 -7.62 9.24 15.16
C LEU A 205 -8.44 9.56 13.90
N ALA A 206 -9.66 9.03 13.79
CA ALA A 206 -10.55 9.33 12.66
C ALA A 206 -10.87 10.81 12.57
N ASN A 207 -11.26 11.43 13.68
CA ASN A 207 -11.56 12.87 13.77
C ASN A 207 -10.34 13.72 13.41
N ARG A 208 -9.15 13.33 13.86
CA ARG A 208 -7.91 14.04 13.52
C ARG A 208 -7.54 13.89 12.04
N LEU A 209 -7.68 12.69 11.47
CA LEU A 209 -7.49 12.46 10.03
C LEU A 209 -8.43 13.33 9.18
N HIS A 210 -9.71 13.44 9.57
CA HIS A 210 -10.68 14.32 8.90
C HIS A 210 -10.27 15.80 8.94
N ARG A 211 -9.81 16.29 10.10
CA ARG A 211 -9.33 17.67 10.21
C ARG A 211 -8.07 17.90 9.37
N LEU A 212 -7.08 17.02 9.52
CA LEU A 212 -5.81 17.15 8.80
C LEU A 212 -5.99 17.17 7.27
N ARG A 213 -6.89 16.35 6.72
CA ARG A 213 -7.18 16.36 5.27
C ARG A 213 -7.93 17.62 4.81
N THR A 214 -8.53 18.38 5.76
CA THR A 214 -9.39 19.54 5.48
C THR A 214 -8.88 20.79 6.21
N HIS A 215 -7.64 21.21 5.90
CA HIS A 215 -7.00 22.44 6.40
C HIS A 215 -6.87 22.57 7.92
N GLY A 216 -7.13 21.52 8.71
CA GLY A 216 -7.16 21.61 10.18
C GLY A 216 -8.36 22.41 10.74
N ILE A 217 -9.43 22.48 9.93
CA ILE A 217 -10.65 23.25 10.24
C ILE A 217 -11.66 22.36 10.96
N THR A 218 -12.35 22.94 11.95
CA THR A 218 -13.50 22.36 12.62
C THR A 218 -14.66 23.35 12.71
N ASN A 219 -15.88 22.83 12.69
CA ASN A 219 -17.11 23.53 13.07
C ASN A 219 -17.74 22.92 14.34
N ASP A 220 -17.05 21.97 14.97
CA ASP A 220 -17.45 21.39 16.24
C ASP A 220 -17.26 22.41 17.36
N ARG A 221 -18.38 22.83 17.97
CA ARG A 221 -18.40 23.86 19.02
C ARG A 221 -17.61 23.48 20.25
N GLU A 222 -17.48 22.20 20.56
CA GLU A 222 -16.72 21.71 21.72
C GLU A 222 -15.21 21.90 21.52
N LEU A 223 -14.74 21.89 20.27
CA LEU A 223 -13.34 22.09 19.91
C LEU A 223 -12.99 23.54 19.59
N MET A 224 -14.02 24.39 19.39
CA MET A 224 -13.83 25.79 19.00
C MET A 224 -13.67 26.69 20.25
N GLN A 225 -12.88 27.75 20.08
CA GLN A 225 -12.94 28.86 21.05
C GLN A 225 -14.32 29.52 21.02
N PRO A 226 -14.83 30.03 22.14
CA PRO A 226 -16.18 30.65 22.22
C PRO A 226 -16.38 31.71 21.14
N ARG A 227 -17.54 31.66 20.47
CA ARG A 227 -18.01 32.61 19.45
C ARG A 227 -19.51 32.90 19.66
N PRO A 228 -20.03 34.03 19.12
CA PRO A 228 -21.46 34.29 19.17
C PRO A 228 -22.28 33.14 18.57
N GLU A 229 -23.31 32.69 19.26
CA GLU A 229 -24.15 31.55 18.86
C GLU A 229 -24.89 31.75 17.54
N ASN A 230 -25.21 33.00 17.20
CA ASN A 230 -25.90 33.35 15.96
C ASN A 230 -25.01 33.39 14.73
N GLU A 231 -23.69 33.21 14.86
CA GLU A 231 -22.75 33.12 13.73
C GLU A 231 -22.70 31.68 13.20
N ILE A 232 -23.74 31.26 12.49
CA ILE A 232 -23.89 29.89 11.97
C ILE A 232 -22.86 29.53 10.90
N TRP A 233 -22.20 30.53 10.30
CA TRP A 233 -21.10 30.36 9.30
C TRP A 233 -19.74 30.14 9.95
N ASN A 234 -19.65 30.14 11.29
CA ASN A 234 -18.38 30.14 11.99
C ASN A 234 -17.71 28.76 11.93
N TYR A 235 -16.45 28.73 11.59
CA TYR A 235 -15.54 27.61 11.69
C TYR A 235 -14.18 28.11 12.20
N GLN A 236 -13.34 27.22 12.72
CA GLN A 236 -12.01 27.60 13.20
C GLN A 236 -10.96 26.63 12.72
N GLN A 237 -9.79 27.16 12.33
CA GLN A 237 -8.60 26.36 12.13
C GLN A 237 -7.92 26.17 13.49
N ILE A 238 -7.85 24.94 13.97
CA ILE A 238 -7.30 24.60 15.29
C ILE A 238 -5.96 23.86 15.22
N GLU A 239 -5.59 23.39 14.04
CA GLU A 239 -4.28 22.78 13.73
C GLU A 239 -3.91 23.07 12.28
N LEU A 240 -2.63 22.85 11.94
CA LEU A 240 -2.20 22.95 10.52
C LEU A 240 -2.63 21.70 9.77
N GLY A 241 -3.51 21.85 8.80
CA GLY A 241 -3.97 20.78 7.92
C GLY A 241 -3.73 21.08 6.44
N PHE A 242 -4.21 20.18 5.58
CA PHE A 242 -3.91 20.16 4.16
C PHE A 242 -5.19 20.14 3.32
N ASN A 243 -5.08 20.42 2.04
CA ASN A 243 -6.16 20.18 1.08
C ASN A 243 -5.95 18.80 0.43
N TYR A 244 -6.25 17.73 1.19
CA TYR A 244 -6.09 16.35 0.75
C TYR A 244 -7.42 15.64 0.51
N ARG A 245 -8.51 16.40 0.37
CA ARG A 245 -9.84 15.84 0.13
C ARG A 245 -9.90 15.09 -1.20
N MET A 246 -10.52 13.91 -1.17
CA MET A 246 -11.00 13.22 -2.37
C MET A 246 -12.23 13.96 -2.92
N THR A 247 -12.42 14.00 -4.22
CA THR A 247 -13.64 14.51 -4.86
C THR A 247 -14.73 13.44 -4.92
N ASP A 248 -16.01 13.86 -5.02
CA ASP A 248 -17.12 12.93 -5.24
C ASP A 248 -17.02 12.21 -6.59
N ILE A 249 -16.39 12.82 -7.59
CA ILE A 249 -16.09 12.20 -8.88
C ILE A 249 -15.19 10.97 -8.70
N GLN A 250 -14.11 11.12 -7.95
CA GLN A 250 -13.19 10.01 -7.62
C GLN A 250 -13.88 8.94 -6.78
N ALA A 251 -14.62 9.37 -5.75
CA ALA A 251 -15.34 8.48 -4.86
C ALA A 251 -16.42 7.66 -5.58
N ALA A 252 -17.11 8.23 -6.57
CA ALA A 252 -18.11 7.52 -7.38
C ALA A 252 -17.48 6.34 -8.13
N LEU A 253 -16.31 6.57 -8.75
CA LEU A 253 -15.57 5.49 -9.41
C LEU A 253 -15.20 4.40 -8.39
N GLY A 254 -14.61 4.78 -7.25
CA GLY A 254 -14.21 3.85 -6.19
C GLY A 254 -15.37 3.04 -5.63
N LEU A 255 -16.49 3.69 -5.33
CA LEU A 255 -17.70 3.04 -4.82
C LEU A 255 -18.27 2.02 -5.81
N SER A 256 -18.27 2.35 -7.10
CA SER A 256 -18.70 1.41 -8.16
C SER A 256 -17.69 0.25 -8.33
N GLN A 257 -16.39 0.50 -8.19
CA GLN A 257 -15.33 -0.53 -8.24
C GLN A 257 -15.42 -1.50 -7.05
N MET A 258 -15.80 -1.03 -5.85
CA MET A 258 -15.96 -1.87 -4.65
C MET A 258 -16.93 -3.05 -4.87
N GLN A 259 -17.94 -2.89 -5.69
CA GLN A 259 -18.92 -3.95 -6.00
C GLN A 259 -18.28 -5.16 -6.71
N ARG A 260 -17.10 -4.98 -7.33
CA ARG A 260 -16.37 -6.01 -8.07
C ARG A 260 -15.05 -6.42 -7.42
N LEU A 261 -14.75 -5.93 -6.20
CA LEU A 261 -13.46 -6.15 -5.54
C LEU A 261 -13.13 -7.65 -5.40
N ASP A 262 -14.06 -8.45 -4.89
CA ASP A 262 -13.84 -9.90 -4.72
C ASP A 262 -13.73 -10.64 -6.06
N GLU A 263 -14.45 -10.19 -7.11
CA GLU A 263 -14.27 -10.68 -8.48
C GLU A 263 -12.85 -10.45 -8.97
N PHE A 264 -12.31 -9.23 -8.76
CA PHE A 264 -10.94 -8.89 -9.18
C PHE A 264 -9.89 -9.70 -8.44
N VAL A 265 -10.02 -9.89 -7.13
CA VAL A 265 -9.11 -10.71 -6.34
C VAL A 265 -9.19 -12.18 -6.78
N SER A 266 -10.41 -12.72 -6.96
CA SER A 266 -10.60 -14.10 -7.43
C SER A 266 -9.99 -14.33 -8.83
N ALA A 267 -10.13 -13.36 -9.75
CA ALA A 267 -9.52 -13.45 -11.08
C ALA A 267 -7.97 -13.48 -10.98
N ARG A 268 -7.38 -12.66 -10.12
CA ARG A 268 -5.93 -12.65 -9.88
C ARG A 268 -5.44 -13.98 -9.29
N HIS A 269 -6.18 -14.60 -8.39
CA HIS A 269 -5.86 -15.95 -7.88
C HIS A 269 -5.87 -17.02 -8.98
N LYS A 270 -6.80 -16.96 -9.93
CA LYS A 270 -6.84 -17.90 -11.08
C LYS A 270 -5.58 -17.73 -11.95
N ILE A 271 -5.16 -16.48 -12.19
CA ILE A 271 -3.96 -16.17 -12.95
C ILE A 271 -2.72 -16.66 -12.20
N ALA A 272 -2.60 -16.35 -10.89
CA ALA A 272 -1.49 -16.79 -10.06
C ALA A 272 -1.36 -18.32 -10.04
N LYS A 273 -2.46 -19.03 -9.78
CA LYS A 273 -2.48 -20.50 -9.79
C LYS A 273 -1.96 -21.11 -11.10
N ARG A 274 -2.29 -20.50 -12.23
CA ARG A 274 -1.77 -20.95 -13.53
C ARG A 274 -0.27 -20.65 -13.67
N TYR A 275 0.19 -19.48 -13.25
CA TYR A 275 1.61 -19.15 -13.22
C TYR A 275 2.39 -20.13 -12.33
N ASP A 276 1.90 -20.41 -11.12
CA ASP A 276 2.53 -21.38 -10.21
C ASP A 276 2.67 -22.76 -10.84
N ALA A 277 1.62 -23.24 -11.55
CA ALA A 277 1.62 -24.54 -12.19
C ALA A 277 2.56 -24.60 -13.42
N ASP A 278 2.51 -23.59 -14.28
CA ASP A 278 3.21 -23.62 -15.59
C ASP A 278 4.66 -23.14 -15.49
N LEU A 279 5.02 -22.34 -14.47
CA LEU A 279 6.35 -21.78 -14.29
C LEU A 279 7.16 -22.44 -13.17
N GLY A 280 6.52 -23.24 -12.30
CA GLY A 280 7.18 -23.80 -11.11
C GLY A 280 8.32 -24.79 -11.39
N SER A 281 8.48 -25.28 -12.63
CA SER A 281 9.61 -26.12 -13.03
C SER A 281 10.78 -25.34 -13.63
N LEU A 282 10.63 -24.06 -13.89
CA LEU A 282 11.70 -23.21 -14.43
C LEU A 282 12.69 -22.79 -13.33
N PRO A 283 13.96 -22.52 -13.68
CA PRO A 283 15.00 -22.09 -12.73
C PRO A 283 14.78 -20.63 -12.29
N MET A 284 13.68 -20.41 -11.57
CA MET A 284 13.28 -19.13 -11.00
C MET A 284 12.42 -19.37 -9.76
N ILE A 285 12.23 -18.34 -8.94
CA ILE A 285 11.41 -18.40 -7.73
C ILE A 285 10.08 -17.66 -7.99
N THR A 286 8.97 -18.36 -7.77
CA THR A 286 7.61 -17.78 -7.77
C THR A 286 7.28 -17.15 -6.41
N PRO A 287 6.28 -16.23 -6.32
CA PRO A 287 5.92 -15.59 -5.06
C PRO A 287 5.49 -16.61 -3.99
N HIS A 288 6.15 -16.57 -2.84
CA HIS A 288 5.74 -17.39 -1.69
C HIS A 288 4.43 -16.87 -1.10
N GLN A 289 3.52 -17.77 -0.74
CA GLN A 289 2.30 -17.46 0.01
C GLN A 289 2.36 -18.12 1.37
N SER A 290 2.23 -17.34 2.44
CA SER A 290 2.15 -17.85 3.81
C SER A 290 0.80 -18.54 4.04
N PRO A 291 0.74 -19.66 4.78
CA PRO A 291 -0.46 -20.49 4.88
C PRO A 291 -1.65 -19.81 5.60
N PHE A 292 -1.38 -18.76 6.39
CA PHE A 292 -2.39 -17.97 7.11
C PHE A 292 -2.70 -16.64 6.41
N THR A 293 -2.33 -16.49 5.13
CA THR A 293 -2.63 -15.30 4.35
C THR A 293 -3.41 -15.65 3.10
N TYR A 294 -4.32 -14.76 2.71
CA TYR A 294 -4.94 -14.73 1.40
C TYR A 294 -4.50 -13.45 0.71
N SER A 295 -3.58 -13.56 -0.23
CA SER A 295 -3.02 -12.39 -0.95
C SER A 295 -4.06 -11.78 -1.89
N SER A 296 -4.06 -10.47 -2.06
CA SER A 296 -4.81 -9.83 -3.14
C SER A 296 -4.12 -9.94 -4.51
N TYR A 297 -2.89 -10.46 -4.57
CA TYR A 297 -2.08 -10.59 -5.78
C TYR A 297 -2.06 -9.31 -6.62
N HIS A 298 -1.72 -8.19 -5.99
CA HIS A 298 -1.53 -6.94 -6.74
C HIS A 298 -0.44 -7.08 -7.79
N LEU A 299 0.67 -7.74 -7.45
CA LEU A 299 1.78 -8.07 -8.32
C LEU A 299 2.02 -9.58 -8.31
N TYR A 300 2.68 -10.08 -9.37
CA TYR A 300 3.27 -11.40 -9.40
C TYR A 300 4.78 -11.24 -9.67
N PRO A 301 5.59 -11.02 -8.62
CA PRO A 301 7.03 -10.83 -8.73
C PRO A 301 7.74 -12.19 -8.79
N ILE A 302 8.29 -12.55 -9.95
CA ILE A 302 9.22 -13.68 -10.07
C ILE A 302 10.63 -13.23 -9.75
N ARG A 303 11.49 -14.15 -9.28
CA ARG A 303 12.91 -13.88 -9.04
C ARG A 303 13.75 -14.79 -9.90
N VAL A 304 14.70 -14.18 -10.62
CA VAL A 304 15.63 -14.87 -11.53
C VAL A 304 17.04 -14.70 -10.98
N SER A 305 17.62 -15.79 -10.48
CA SER A 305 19.02 -15.85 -10.06
C SER A 305 19.89 -16.30 -11.21
N GLU A 306 20.95 -15.56 -11.52
CA GLU A 306 21.90 -15.94 -12.56
C GLU A 306 22.60 -17.27 -12.23
N ALA A 307 22.88 -17.52 -10.95
CA ALA A 307 23.50 -18.75 -10.50
C ALA A 307 22.66 -20.01 -10.78
N GLU A 308 21.33 -19.90 -10.75
CA GLU A 308 20.41 -21.02 -10.96
C GLU A 308 19.96 -21.14 -12.42
N SER A 309 19.71 -20.00 -13.08
CA SER A 309 19.14 -19.95 -14.43
C SER A 309 20.16 -19.81 -15.55
N GLY A 310 21.40 -19.43 -15.22
CA GLY A 310 22.41 -19.04 -16.24
C GLY A 310 22.05 -17.75 -17.00
N LYS A 311 21.04 -17.01 -16.53
CA LYS A 311 20.57 -15.76 -17.14
C LYS A 311 20.52 -14.65 -16.09
N THR A 312 20.97 -13.46 -16.48
CA THR A 312 20.77 -12.28 -15.64
C THR A 312 19.30 -11.82 -15.67
N GLN A 313 18.83 -11.19 -14.60
CA GLN A 313 17.53 -10.51 -14.57
C GLN A 313 17.34 -9.63 -15.82
N ARG A 314 18.35 -8.86 -16.20
CA ARG A 314 18.32 -7.98 -17.38
C ARG A 314 18.06 -8.72 -18.67
N GLN A 315 18.68 -9.85 -18.90
CA GLN A 315 18.46 -10.67 -20.10
C GLN A 315 17.01 -11.17 -20.17
N VAL A 316 16.45 -11.62 -19.05
CA VAL A 316 15.07 -12.09 -18.99
C VAL A 316 14.09 -10.92 -19.17
N TYR A 317 14.36 -9.79 -18.53
CA TYR A 317 13.57 -8.57 -18.69
C TYR A 317 13.53 -8.09 -20.15
N ASP A 318 14.68 -7.97 -20.79
CA ASP A 318 14.79 -7.54 -22.19
C ASP A 318 14.09 -8.53 -23.14
N ALA A 319 14.19 -9.83 -22.88
CA ALA A 319 13.50 -10.86 -23.65
C ALA A 319 11.97 -10.75 -23.54
N LEU A 320 11.43 -10.48 -22.35
CA LEU A 320 9.99 -10.21 -22.16
C LEU A 320 9.56 -9.03 -23.02
N TRP A 321 10.26 -7.90 -22.94
CA TRP A 321 9.95 -6.70 -23.71
C TRP A 321 10.04 -6.92 -25.21
N GLN A 322 11.04 -7.63 -25.71
CA GLN A 322 11.23 -7.97 -27.14
C GLN A 322 10.09 -8.86 -27.66
N ASN A 323 9.48 -9.68 -26.80
CA ASN A 323 8.35 -10.54 -27.14
C ASN A 323 6.98 -9.90 -26.82
N GLY A 324 6.93 -8.58 -26.60
CA GLY A 324 5.68 -7.83 -26.42
C GLY A 324 5.05 -7.93 -25.02
N VAL A 325 5.83 -8.36 -24.02
CA VAL A 325 5.42 -8.42 -22.61
C VAL A 325 6.08 -7.28 -21.84
N ALA A 326 5.29 -6.29 -21.41
CA ALA A 326 5.77 -5.21 -20.58
C ALA A 326 5.86 -5.70 -19.13
N ALA A 327 7.06 -6.06 -18.70
CA ALA A 327 7.37 -6.33 -17.30
C ALA A 327 7.81 -5.05 -16.57
N ASN A 328 7.81 -5.07 -15.24
CA ASN A 328 8.29 -3.95 -14.41
C ASN A 328 9.13 -4.48 -13.23
N LEU A 329 9.87 -3.58 -12.57
CA LEU A 329 10.67 -3.89 -11.39
C LEU A 329 10.08 -3.18 -10.17
N HIS A 330 9.70 -3.94 -9.14
CA HIS A 330 9.18 -3.43 -7.88
C HIS A 330 10.01 -3.97 -6.71
N TYR A 331 10.94 -3.16 -6.13
CA TYR A 331 11.31 -1.77 -6.44
C TYR A 331 12.85 -1.63 -6.43
N ILE A 332 13.37 -0.48 -6.89
CA ILE A 332 14.71 -0.08 -6.44
C ILE A 332 14.59 0.16 -4.93
N PRO A 333 15.38 -0.49 -4.07
CA PRO A 333 15.28 -0.30 -2.63
C PRO A 333 15.44 1.17 -2.25
N ILE A 334 14.59 1.67 -1.35
CA ILE A 334 14.52 3.12 -1.04
C ILE A 334 15.87 3.67 -0.60
N HIS A 335 16.60 2.95 0.25
CA HIS A 335 17.92 3.38 0.72
C HIS A 335 18.95 3.57 -0.39
N ARG A 336 18.71 3.00 -1.60
CA ARG A 336 19.55 3.15 -2.80
C ARG A 336 19.09 4.29 -3.71
N GLN A 337 18.04 5.01 -3.36
CA GLN A 337 17.66 6.22 -4.09
C GLN A 337 18.64 7.37 -3.74
N PRO A 338 19.06 8.20 -4.71
CA PRO A 338 20.05 9.27 -4.46
C PRO A 338 19.70 10.21 -3.30
N TYR A 339 18.39 10.51 -3.12
CA TYR A 339 17.94 11.32 -2.00
C TYR A 339 18.21 10.65 -0.64
N TYR A 340 17.97 9.34 -0.51
CA TYR A 340 18.21 8.60 0.72
C TYR A 340 19.70 8.32 0.94
N GLU A 341 20.47 8.10 -0.13
CA GLU A 341 21.93 8.04 -0.02
C GLU A 341 22.51 9.36 0.53
N SER A 342 21.91 10.52 0.18
CA SER A 342 22.30 11.82 0.77
C SER A 342 21.97 11.95 2.26
N LEU A 343 21.06 11.11 2.79
CA LEU A 343 20.77 11.01 4.22
C LEU A 343 21.72 10.06 4.98
N GLY A 344 22.65 9.42 4.27
CA GLY A 344 23.69 8.56 4.86
C GLY A 344 23.52 7.05 4.63
N PHE A 345 22.45 6.62 3.98
CA PHE A 345 22.28 5.23 3.57
C PHE A 345 23.25 4.87 2.43
N LYS A 346 23.63 3.59 2.34
CA LYS A 346 24.58 3.12 1.33
C LYS A 346 24.30 1.67 0.90
N ALA A 347 25.00 1.24 -0.14
CA ALA A 347 25.02 -0.14 -0.58
C ALA A 347 25.51 -1.07 0.55
N GLY A 348 24.81 -2.20 0.70
CA GLY A 348 25.10 -3.21 1.70
C GLY A 348 24.38 -3.01 3.05
N ASP A 349 23.66 -1.90 3.24
CA ASP A 349 22.91 -1.67 4.48
C ASP A 349 21.72 -2.63 4.64
N PHE A 350 21.11 -3.07 3.53
CA PHE A 350 19.96 -3.98 3.51
C PHE A 350 20.15 -5.04 2.40
N PRO A 351 21.00 -6.06 2.65
CA PRO A 351 21.46 -6.98 1.61
C PRO A 351 20.36 -7.84 0.98
N GLU A 352 19.30 -8.21 1.74
CA GLU A 352 18.22 -9.02 1.19
C GLU A 352 17.33 -8.23 0.23
N ALA A 353 17.04 -6.98 0.54
CA ALA A 353 16.30 -6.09 -0.36
C ALA A 353 17.13 -5.76 -1.63
N GLU A 354 18.45 -5.60 -1.50
CA GLU A 354 19.33 -5.37 -2.65
C GLU A 354 19.41 -6.61 -3.54
N ARG A 355 19.55 -7.80 -2.95
CA ARG A 355 19.52 -9.07 -3.70
C ARG A 355 18.17 -9.26 -4.40
N PHE A 356 17.07 -9.02 -3.69
CA PHE A 356 15.73 -9.09 -4.26
C PHE A 356 15.62 -8.18 -5.50
N HIS A 357 16.07 -6.93 -5.40
CA HIS A 357 16.04 -6.00 -6.53
C HIS A 357 16.84 -6.49 -7.75
N GLN A 358 17.97 -7.17 -7.53
CA GLN A 358 18.80 -7.72 -8.62
C GLN A 358 18.17 -8.93 -9.32
N GLU A 359 17.15 -9.56 -8.69
CA GLU A 359 16.53 -10.78 -9.17
C GLU A 359 15.07 -10.57 -9.65
N VAL A 360 14.35 -9.57 -9.09
CA VAL A 360 12.90 -9.44 -9.26
C VAL A 360 12.48 -8.95 -10.64
N ILE A 361 11.43 -9.56 -11.19
CA ILE A 361 10.69 -9.10 -12.37
C ILE A 361 9.19 -9.28 -12.05
N SER A 362 8.42 -8.19 -12.06
CA SER A 362 6.95 -8.26 -11.96
C SER A 362 6.37 -8.51 -13.33
N ILE A 363 5.79 -9.69 -13.52
CA ILE A 363 5.13 -10.10 -14.77
C ILE A 363 3.64 -9.71 -14.77
N PRO A 364 2.97 -9.70 -15.93
CA PRO A 364 1.57 -9.27 -16.05
C PRO A 364 0.63 -9.92 -15.03
N MET A 365 -0.07 -9.07 -14.24
CA MET A 365 -1.03 -9.50 -13.23
C MET A 365 -2.16 -8.46 -13.11
N TYR A 366 -3.31 -8.71 -13.78
CA TYR A 366 -4.50 -7.87 -13.70
C TYR A 366 -5.75 -8.70 -14.03
N PRO A 367 -6.96 -8.36 -13.52
CA PRO A 367 -8.12 -9.27 -13.55
C PRO A 367 -8.60 -9.64 -14.96
N THR A 368 -8.34 -8.78 -15.95
CA THR A 368 -8.74 -9.01 -17.36
C THR A 368 -7.59 -9.53 -18.22
N LEU A 369 -6.52 -10.09 -17.62
CA LEU A 369 -5.47 -10.75 -18.38
C LEU A 369 -6.06 -11.99 -19.08
N ASP A 370 -6.10 -11.92 -20.39
CA ASP A 370 -6.67 -12.96 -21.25
C ASP A 370 -5.79 -14.22 -21.21
N PRO A 371 -6.39 -15.44 -21.26
CA PRO A 371 -5.66 -16.69 -21.23
C PRO A 371 -4.60 -16.85 -22.35
N GLN A 372 -4.82 -16.25 -23.54
CA GLN A 372 -3.86 -16.25 -24.62
C GLN A 372 -2.66 -15.35 -24.30
N GLN A 373 -2.92 -14.16 -23.74
CA GLN A 373 -1.88 -13.26 -23.26
C GLN A 373 -1.05 -13.92 -22.16
N GLN A 374 -1.69 -14.59 -21.20
CA GLN A 374 -1.00 -15.33 -20.16
C GLN A 374 -0.14 -16.46 -20.74
N THR A 375 -0.64 -17.19 -21.75
CA THR A 375 0.13 -18.22 -22.47
C THR A 375 1.36 -17.61 -23.15
N ALA A 376 1.25 -16.43 -23.75
CA ALA A 376 2.40 -15.76 -24.38
C ALA A 376 3.48 -15.36 -23.34
N VAL A 377 3.09 -14.92 -22.15
CA VAL A 377 4.01 -14.63 -21.04
C VAL A 377 4.75 -15.91 -20.63
N ILE A 378 4.01 -17.01 -20.37
CA ILE A 378 4.55 -18.30 -19.97
C ILE A 378 5.53 -18.85 -21.05
N ALA A 379 5.11 -18.86 -22.32
CA ALA A 379 5.94 -19.33 -23.40
C ALA A 379 7.24 -18.53 -23.56
N THR A 380 7.18 -17.22 -23.36
CA THR A 380 8.37 -16.35 -23.39
C THR A 380 9.35 -16.72 -22.27
N LEU A 381 8.86 -16.85 -21.03
CA LEU A 381 9.70 -17.23 -19.88
C LEU A 381 10.28 -18.63 -20.06
N THR A 382 9.47 -19.60 -20.49
CA THR A 382 9.94 -20.96 -20.78
C THR A 382 11.07 -20.95 -21.82
N LYS A 383 10.88 -20.25 -22.94
CA LYS A 383 11.90 -20.16 -24.01
C LYS A 383 13.21 -19.53 -23.54
N VAL A 384 13.16 -18.58 -22.63
CA VAL A 384 14.34 -17.81 -22.18
C VAL A 384 15.08 -18.54 -21.07
N LEU A 385 14.36 -19.27 -20.21
CA LEU A 385 14.91 -19.93 -19.01
C LEU A 385 15.14 -21.45 -19.19
N SER A 386 14.69 -22.06 -20.31
CA SER A 386 15.08 -23.42 -20.73
C SER A 386 16.34 -23.36 -21.54
#